data_248ce6cb0a4158ef655f92229e95e7d7
#
_entry.id   248ce6cb0a4158ef655f92229e95e7d7
#
_cell.length_a   1.000
_cell.length_b   1.000
_cell.length_c   1.000
_cell.angle_alpha   90.00
_cell.angle_beta   90.00
_cell.angle_gamma   90.00
#
_symmetry.space_group_name_H-M   'P 1'
#
loop_
_entity.id
_entity.type
_entity.pdbx_description
1 polymer ?
#
loop_
_entity_poly.entity_id
_entity_poly.type
_entity_poly.pdbx_seq_one_letter_code
_entity_poly.pdbx_strand_id
1 'polypeptide(L)'
;MIRKLSILSLSILFCGSVAWAADSAGNRKDQTVRLGIKTGIHLFYLISTPFVLEFPGEDFTFGLVYGSGDLQTTTSGTTSGYATQTYTDVLTFTTTELTGRYYIGNSFNIPFGVAMYNVHDDNWEYSSTAAYELDYSITQLNIGIGNEWTYDWGGYLGIDWFQGGAKLSEKASAKLVSGTESSASKAKAELTSTEVQAFAGVLIFTFGFGF
;
A
#
# COMPACT_ATOMS: atom_id res chain seq x y z
N MET A 1 15.16 21.72 19.88
CA MET A 1 15.24 22.75 18.83
C MET A 1 15.17 22.17 17.41
N ILE A 2 15.75 21.01 17.12
CA ILE A 2 15.79 20.34 15.80
C ILE A 2 14.38 19.96 15.24
N ARG A 3 13.44 19.53 16.10
CA ARG A 3 12.07 19.14 15.65
C ARG A 3 11.22 20.30 15.09
N LYS A 4 11.45 21.54 15.53
CA LYS A 4 10.71 22.70 15.01
C LYS A 4 11.23 23.18 13.66
N LEU A 5 12.51 22.95 13.38
CA LEU A 5 13.12 23.30 12.08
C LEU A 5 12.63 22.39 10.96
N SER A 6 12.42 21.08 11.26
CA SER A 6 11.96 20.10 10.27
C SER A 6 10.50 20.35 9.83
N ILE A 7 9.62 20.80 10.73
CA ILE A 7 8.23 21.14 10.38
C ILE A 7 8.18 22.42 9.55
N LEU A 8 9.01 23.41 9.87
CA LEU A 8 9.05 24.66 9.13
C LEU A 8 9.61 24.48 7.71
N SER A 9 10.65 23.68 7.54
CA SER A 9 11.21 23.35 6.22
C SER A 9 10.26 22.53 5.36
N LEU A 10 9.49 21.61 5.94
CA LEU A 10 8.46 20.85 5.23
C LEU A 10 7.30 21.76 4.79
N SER A 11 6.88 22.72 5.65
CA SER A 11 5.84 23.69 5.33
C SER A 11 6.24 24.65 4.19
N ILE A 12 7.50 25.09 4.16
CA ILE A 12 8.02 25.96 3.10
C ILE A 12 8.12 25.21 1.77
N LEU A 13 8.55 23.95 1.78
CA LEU A 13 8.53 23.09 0.58
C LEU A 13 7.10 22.89 0.04
N PHE A 14 6.12 22.71 0.92
CA PHE A 14 4.71 22.56 0.53
C PHE A 14 4.12 23.85 -0.06
N CYS A 15 4.35 25.00 0.57
CA CYS A 15 3.83 26.28 0.06
C CYS A 15 4.52 26.71 -1.23
N GLY A 16 5.81 26.43 -1.40
CA GLY A 16 6.55 26.72 -2.63
C GLY A 16 6.06 25.86 -3.80
N SER A 17 5.75 24.60 -3.58
CA SER A 17 5.32 23.68 -4.63
C SER A 17 3.94 24.01 -5.22
N VAL A 18 3.02 24.52 -4.41
CA VAL A 18 1.66 24.90 -4.87
C VAL A 18 1.71 26.12 -5.82
N ALA A 19 2.63 27.06 -5.60
CA ALA A 19 2.76 28.24 -6.44
C ALA A 19 3.33 27.93 -7.85
N TRP A 20 4.11 26.85 -7.99
CA TRP A 20 4.76 26.46 -9.26
C TRP A 20 3.90 25.49 -10.10
N ALA A 21 2.79 25.01 -9.58
CA ALA A 21 1.86 24.15 -10.29
C ALA A 21 0.61 24.95 -10.73
N ALA A 22 0.80 26.19 -11.19
CA ALA A 22 -0.30 27.11 -11.51
C ALA A 22 -1.23 26.58 -12.62
N ASP A 23 -0.72 25.75 -13.54
CA ASP A 23 -1.50 25.08 -14.60
C ASP A 23 -1.27 23.56 -14.58
N SER A 24 -1.71 22.93 -13.52
CA SER A 24 -1.57 21.49 -13.35
C SER A 24 -2.36 20.68 -14.38
N ALA A 25 -3.52 21.20 -14.81
CA ALA A 25 -4.35 20.55 -15.82
C ALA A 25 -3.68 20.58 -17.19
N GLY A 26 -3.14 21.75 -17.62
CA GLY A 26 -2.38 21.87 -18.87
C GLY A 26 -1.14 20.99 -18.88
N ASN A 27 -0.32 21.08 -17.82
CA ASN A 27 0.90 20.26 -17.69
C ASN A 27 0.60 18.75 -17.68
N ARG A 28 -0.55 18.35 -17.13
CA ARG A 28 -0.99 16.94 -17.12
C ARG A 28 -1.37 16.46 -18.52
N LYS A 29 -2.06 17.27 -19.29
CA LYS A 29 -2.47 16.97 -20.65
C LYS A 29 -1.28 16.79 -21.60
N ASP A 30 -0.20 17.51 -21.37
CA ASP A 30 1.00 17.47 -22.21
C ASP A 30 1.87 16.23 -21.97
N GLN A 31 1.57 15.44 -20.92
CA GLN A 31 2.26 14.20 -20.62
C GLN A 31 1.54 12.99 -21.23
N THR A 32 2.30 12.06 -21.79
CA THR A 32 1.77 10.81 -22.35
C THR A 32 1.77 9.67 -21.36
N VAL A 33 2.82 9.60 -20.53
CA VAL A 33 3.02 8.54 -19.54
C VAL A 33 3.72 9.10 -18.31
N ARG A 34 3.44 8.52 -17.17
CA ARG A 34 4.07 8.87 -15.88
C ARG A 34 4.59 7.61 -15.19
N LEU A 35 5.73 7.79 -14.55
CA LEU A 35 6.31 6.79 -13.66
C LEU A 35 6.52 7.41 -12.28
N GLY A 36 6.12 6.68 -11.25
CA GLY A 36 6.26 7.18 -9.89
C GLY A 36 6.26 6.08 -8.84
N ILE A 37 6.22 6.51 -7.59
CA ILE A 37 6.06 5.65 -6.43
C ILE A 37 4.92 6.17 -5.56
N LYS A 38 4.28 5.25 -4.84
CA LYS A 38 3.15 5.52 -3.94
C LYS A 38 3.53 5.06 -2.53
N THR A 39 3.29 5.90 -1.53
CA THR A 39 3.56 5.59 -0.13
C THR A 39 2.60 6.37 0.76
N GLY A 40 2.52 6.04 2.06
CA GLY A 40 1.65 6.78 2.98
C GLY A 40 1.12 5.91 4.11
N ILE A 41 0.15 6.44 4.85
CA ILE A 41 -0.47 5.72 5.98
C ILE A 41 -1.54 4.76 5.43
N HIS A 42 -1.07 3.73 4.77
CA HIS A 42 -1.82 2.57 4.29
C HIS A 42 -0.90 1.37 4.42
N LEU A 43 -1.36 0.30 5.06
CA LEU A 43 -0.52 -0.84 5.44
C LEU A 43 0.34 -1.35 4.27
N PHE A 44 -0.28 -1.64 3.14
CA PHE A 44 0.41 -2.18 1.97
C PHE A 44 1.36 -1.17 1.32
N TYR A 45 0.98 0.11 1.21
CA TYR A 45 1.83 1.11 0.58
C TYR A 45 3.03 1.50 1.46
N LEU A 46 2.88 1.40 2.77
CA LEU A 46 3.97 1.65 3.71
C LEU A 46 5.07 0.57 3.61
N ILE A 47 4.66 -0.69 3.45
CA ILE A 47 5.59 -1.83 3.40
C ILE A 47 6.15 -2.03 2.00
N SER A 48 5.31 -2.05 0.97
CA SER A 48 5.71 -2.39 -0.40
C SER A 48 6.23 -1.21 -1.22
N THR A 49 5.91 0.04 -0.82
CA THR A 49 6.26 1.27 -1.57
C THR A 49 6.09 1.08 -3.09
N PRO A 50 4.86 0.85 -3.56
CA PRO A 50 4.64 0.36 -4.92
C PRO A 50 5.01 1.38 -5.99
N PHE A 51 5.43 0.87 -7.14
CA PHE A 51 5.60 1.62 -8.37
C PHE A 51 4.25 1.94 -8.99
N VAL A 52 4.19 3.08 -9.64
CA VAL A 52 3.00 3.61 -10.32
C VAL A 52 3.34 3.88 -11.79
N LEU A 53 2.54 3.33 -12.68
CA LEU A 53 2.53 3.66 -14.10
C LEU A 53 1.19 4.29 -14.42
N GLU A 54 1.18 5.53 -14.91
CA GLU A 54 -0.04 6.28 -15.22
C GLU A 54 -0.03 6.81 -16.66
N PHE A 55 -1.23 6.92 -17.22
CA PHE A 55 -1.54 7.54 -18.50
C PHE A 55 -2.42 8.74 -18.22
N PRO A 56 -1.81 9.93 -18.10
CA PRO A 56 -2.53 11.14 -17.73
C PRO A 56 -3.36 11.69 -18.89
N GLY A 57 -4.44 12.37 -18.55
CA GLY A 57 -5.27 13.16 -19.43
C GLY A 57 -5.76 14.39 -18.70
N GLU A 58 -6.47 15.27 -19.39
CA GLU A 58 -6.94 16.53 -18.82
C GLU A 58 -7.83 16.30 -17.58
N ASP A 59 -8.90 15.52 -17.74
CA ASP A 59 -9.89 15.27 -16.71
C ASP A 59 -9.73 13.90 -16.03
N PHE A 60 -9.00 12.96 -16.65
CA PHE A 60 -8.82 11.60 -16.16
C PHE A 60 -7.38 11.14 -16.29
N THR A 61 -6.93 10.42 -15.28
CA THR A 61 -5.70 9.63 -15.33
C THR A 61 -6.07 8.18 -15.05
N PHE A 62 -5.49 7.24 -15.80
CA PHE A 62 -5.60 5.81 -15.52
C PHE A 62 -4.21 5.22 -15.32
N GLY A 63 -4.10 4.18 -14.49
CA GLY A 63 -2.80 3.63 -14.20
C GLY A 63 -2.84 2.26 -13.55
N LEU A 64 -1.64 1.75 -13.36
CA LEU A 64 -1.34 0.51 -12.68
C LEU A 64 -0.41 0.80 -11.51
N VAL A 65 -0.69 0.17 -10.39
CA VAL A 65 0.14 0.22 -9.17
C VAL A 65 0.58 -1.20 -8.86
N TYR A 66 1.88 -1.40 -8.67
CA TYR A 66 2.44 -2.69 -8.30
C TYR A 66 3.58 -2.53 -7.31
N GLY A 67 3.57 -3.32 -6.26
CA GLY A 67 4.65 -3.38 -5.29
C GLY A 67 4.62 -4.64 -4.46
N SER A 68 5.80 -5.02 -3.96
CA SER A 68 5.96 -6.10 -3.01
C SER A 68 6.99 -5.67 -1.96
N GLY A 69 6.79 -6.10 -0.72
CA GLY A 69 7.71 -5.82 0.36
C GLY A 69 7.49 -6.76 1.53
N ASP A 70 8.51 -6.93 2.35
CA ASP A 70 8.53 -7.89 3.43
C ASP A 70 8.55 -7.19 4.77
N LEU A 71 7.80 -7.75 5.72
CA LEU A 71 7.87 -7.41 7.12
C LEU A 71 8.45 -8.61 7.88
N GLN A 72 9.64 -8.44 8.46
CA GLN A 72 10.27 -9.48 9.26
C GLN A 72 9.99 -9.25 10.74
N THR A 73 9.48 -10.28 11.40
CA THR A 73 9.32 -10.30 12.86
C THR A 73 10.24 -11.39 13.43
N THR A 74 11.02 -11.02 14.44
CA THR A 74 11.92 -11.94 15.14
C THR A 74 11.43 -12.15 16.55
N THR A 75 11.02 -13.37 16.86
CA THR A 75 10.60 -13.76 18.21
C THR A 75 11.67 -14.64 18.84
N SER A 76 12.14 -14.27 20.02
CA SER A 76 13.09 -15.08 20.80
C SER A 76 12.37 -15.71 21.98
N GLY A 77 12.25 -17.03 21.98
CA GLY A 77 11.67 -17.81 23.07
C GLY A 77 12.76 -18.48 23.89
N THR A 78 12.77 -18.26 25.22
CA THR A 78 13.65 -18.99 26.14
C THR A 78 12.81 -20.01 26.90
N THR A 79 12.97 -21.29 26.60
CA THR A 79 12.39 -22.37 27.43
C THR A 79 13.38 -22.67 28.54
N SER A 80 12.91 -22.68 29.78
CA SER A 80 13.72 -22.90 30.97
C SER A 80 14.64 -24.12 30.82
N GLY A 81 15.96 -23.90 30.79
CA GLY A 81 16.98 -24.94 30.72
C GLY A 81 17.49 -25.32 29.34
N TYR A 82 17.02 -24.69 28.26
CA TYR A 82 17.47 -24.90 26.87
C TYR A 82 17.96 -23.61 26.20
N ALA A 83 18.70 -23.76 25.09
CA ALA A 83 19.19 -22.64 24.33
C ALA A 83 18.02 -21.76 23.83
N THR A 84 18.22 -20.45 23.84
CA THR A 84 17.27 -19.49 23.21
C THR A 84 17.11 -19.86 21.76
N GLN A 85 15.90 -20.21 21.35
CA GLN A 85 15.56 -20.37 19.94
C GLN A 85 15.03 -19.04 19.42
N THR A 86 15.57 -18.62 18.30
CA THR A 86 15.14 -17.41 17.59
C THR A 86 14.39 -17.84 16.32
N TYR A 87 13.15 -17.45 16.22
CA TYR A 87 12.32 -17.69 15.05
C TYR A 87 12.19 -16.36 14.30
N THR A 88 12.45 -16.39 13.01
CA THR A 88 12.20 -15.25 12.11
C THR A 88 11.03 -15.60 11.23
N ASP A 89 10.02 -14.79 11.32
CA ASP A 89 8.81 -14.88 10.52
C ASP A 89 8.81 -13.78 9.47
N VAL A 90 8.48 -14.10 8.22
CA VAL A 90 8.53 -13.20 7.08
C VAL A 90 7.15 -13.10 6.46
N LEU A 91 6.52 -11.94 6.64
CA LEU A 91 5.25 -11.60 6.02
C LEU A 91 5.51 -10.82 4.72
N THR A 92 5.21 -11.42 3.59
CA THR A 92 5.31 -10.76 2.28
C THR A 92 3.99 -10.10 1.91
N PHE A 93 4.04 -8.80 1.64
CA PHE A 93 2.89 -7.99 1.22
C PHE A 93 3.02 -7.65 -0.25
N THR A 94 2.00 -7.96 -1.05
CA THR A 94 1.96 -7.59 -2.47
C THR A 94 0.71 -6.77 -2.78
N THR A 95 0.90 -5.68 -3.51
CA THR A 95 -0.17 -4.80 -3.99
C THR A 95 -0.20 -4.82 -5.50
N THR A 96 -1.38 -5.02 -6.07
CA THR A 96 -1.66 -4.80 -7.49
C THR A 96 -2.95 -4.00 -7.60
N GLU A 97 -2.91 -2.83 -8.24
CA GLU A 97 -4.09 -1.96 -8.34
C GLU A 97 -4.23 -1.43 -9.78
N LEU A 98 -5.45 -1.54 -10.32
CA LEU A 98 -5.87 -0.75 -11.47
C LEU A 98 -6.51 0.51 -10.93
N THR A 99 -5.87 1.65 -11.14
CA THR A 99 -6.23 2.93 -10.54
C THR A 99 -6.69 3.93 -11.58
N GLY A 100 -7.49 4.89 -11.16
CA GLY A 100 -7.88 6.05 -11.94
C GLY A 100 -8.06 7.27 -11.04
N ARG A 101 -8.01 8.46 -11.65
CA ARG A 101 -8.29 9.74 -11.00
C ARG A 101 -9.21 10.54 -11.90
N TYR A 102 -10.29 11.05 -11.34
CA TYR A 102 -11.14 12.05 -11.98
C TYR A 102 -10.84 13.41 -11.36
N TYR A 103 -10.46 14.39 -12.19
CA TYR A 103 -10.09 15.72 -11.73
C TYR A 103 -11.28 16.68 -11.78
N ILE A 104 -11.41 17.47 -10.72
CA ILE A 104 -12.38 18.55 -10.60
C ILE A 104 -11.59 19.85 -10.49
N GLY A 105 -11.42 20.50 -11.63
CA GLY A 105 -10.56 21.69 -11.76
C GLY A 105 -9.08 21.33 -11.86
N ASN A 106 -8.22 22.18 -11.33
CA ASN A 106 -6.79 22.13 -11.62
C ASN A 106 -6.06 20.96 -10.91
N SER A 107 -6.33 20.72 -9.63
CA SER A 107 -5.58 19.74 -8.82
C SER A 107 -6.45 18.81 -7.98
N PHE A 108 -7.66 19.24 -7.58
CA PHE A 108 -8.54 18.40 -6.78
C PHE A 108 -9.02 17.20 -7.61
N ASN A 109 -8.99 16.00 -7.01
CA ASN A 109 -9.37 14.78 -7.70
C ASN A 109 -10.06 13.77 -6.79
N ILE A 110 -10.75 12.85 -7.44
CA ILE A 110 -11.36 11.67 -6.83
C ILE A 110 -10.56 10.46 -7.34
N PRO A 111 -9.61 9.92 -6.57
CA PRO A 111 -8.97 8.65 -6.88
C PRO A 111 -9.96 7.51 -6.71
N PHE A 112 -9.92 6.55 -7.62
CA PHE A 112 -10.72 5.32 -7.58
C PHE A 112 -9.94 4.16 -8.19
N GLY A 113 -10.33 2.91 -7.88
CA GLY A 113 -9.63 1.77 -8.45
C GLY A 113 -10.11 0.44 -7.91
N VAL A 114 -9.56 -0.62 -8.48
CA VAL A 114 -9.70 -1.99 -7.96
C VAL A 114 -8.32 -2.47 -7.57
N ALA A 115 -8.15 -2.80 -6.30
CA ALA A 115 -6.90 -3.28 -5.76
C ALA A 115 -7.02 -4.74 -5.31
N MET A 116 -5.96 -5.50 -5.55
CA MET A 116 -5.73 -6.81 -4.98
C MET A 116 -4.53 -6.71 -4.04
N TYR A 117 -4.76 -7.03 -2.78
CA TYR A 117 -3.76 -7.07 -1.73
C TYR A 117 -3.55 -8.52 -1.31
N ASN A 118 -2.30 -8.96 -1.32
CA ASN A 118 -1.94 -10.31 -0.91
C ASN A 118 -0.97 -10.24 0.26
N VAL A 119 -1.17 -11.14 1.21
CA VAL A 119 -0.25 -11.40 2.32
C VAL A 119 0.10 -12.87 2.27
N HIS A 120 1.39 -13.15 2.28
CA HIS A 120 1.94 -14.48 2.33
C HIS A 120 2.84 -14.61 3.56
N ASP A 121 2.68 -15.72 4.27
CA ASP A 121 3.43 -16.06 5.47
C ASP A 121 3.97 -17.47 5.32
N ASP A 122 5.28 -17.60 5.23
CA ASP A 122 5.94 -18.89 4.97
C ASP A 122 5.90 -19.86 6.15
N ASN A 123 5.73 -19.36 7.37
CA ASN A 123 5.92 -20.19 8.57
C ASN A 123 5.12 -19.70 9.78
N TRP A 124 3.81 -19.49 9.59
CA TRP A 124 2.95 -19.11 10.69
C TRP A 124 2.84 -20.23 11.75
N GLU A 125 3.48 -20.02 12.87
CA GLU A 125 3.45 -20.97 13.99
C GLU A 125 2.18 -20.82 14.82
N TYR A 126 1.23 -21.72 14.61
CA TYR A 126 0.00 -21.76 15.41
C TYR A 126 0.22 -22.33 16.81
N SER A 127 1.12 -23.28 16.95
CA SER A 127 1.47 -23.92 18.23
C SER A 127 2.85 -24.56 18.13
N SER A 128 3.42 -24.97 19.24
CA SER A 128 4.68 -25.76 19.28
C SER A 128 4.63 -27.08 18.50
N THR A 129 3.50 -27.41 17.87
CA THR A 129 3.28 -28.71 17.24
C THR A 129 2.93 -28.64 15.75
N ALA A 130 2.60 -27.46 15.20
CA ALA A 130 2.26 -27.31 13.79
C ALA A 130 2.57 -25.90 13.27
N ALA A 131 3.21 -25.81 12.11
CA ALA A 131 3.43 -24.59 11.35
C ALA A 131 2.73 -24.68 9.99
N TYR A 132 2.18 -23.56 9.54
CA TYR A 132 1.41 -23.42 8.31
C TYR A 132 2.00 -22.32 7.43
N GLU A 133 1.99 -22.55 6.12
CA GLU A 133 2.07 -21.52 5.09
C GLU A 133 0.69 -20.91 4.94
N LEU A 134 0.58 -19.59 5.10
CA LEU A 134 -0.68 -18.86 4.98
C LEU A 134 -0.66 -17.95 3.75
N ASP A 135 -1.69 -18.05 2.94
CA ASP A 135 -1.97 -17.11 1.86
C ASP A 135 -3.29 -16.40 2.12
N TYR A 136 -3.24 -15.10 2.07
CA TYR A 136 -4.42 -14.27 2.15
C TYR A 136 -4.47 -13.28 1.01
N SER A 137 -5.62 -13.19 0.35
CA SER A 137 -5.86 -12.26 -0.74
C SER A 137 -7.20 -11.56 -0.57
N ILE A 138 -7.20 -10.24 -0.69
CA ILE A 138 -8.41 -9.43 -0.72
C ILE A 138 -8.44 -8.60 -1.99
N THR A 139 -9.58 -8.61 -2.67
CA THR A 139 -9.88 -7.68 -3.75
C THR A 139 -10.88 -6.65 -3.25
N GLN A 140 -10.58 -5.37 -3.43
CA GLN A 140 -11.44 -4.29 -2.98
C GLN A 140 -11.58 -3.19 -4.04
N LEU A 141 -12.71 -2.51 -4.02
CA LEU A 141 -12.94 -1.27 -4.73
C LEU A 141 -12.49 -0.12 -3.84
N ASN A 142 -11.56 0.70 -4.33
CA ASN A 142 -11.08 1.90 -3.65
C ASN A 142 -11.74 3.15 -4.21
N ILE A 143 -12.03 4.12 -3.33
CA ILE A 143 -12.44 5.47 -3.68
C ILE A 143 -11.89 6.44 -2.62
N GLY A 144 -11.57 7.65 -3.04
CA GLY A 144 -10.99 8.64 -2.15
C GLY A 144 -11.18 10.08 -2.60
N ILE A 145 -10.50 10.97 -1.91
CA ILE A 145 -10.38 12.38 -2.27
C ILE A 145 -8.92 12.81 -2.14
N GLY A 146 -8.46 13.65 -3.06
CA GLY A 146 -7.06 14.07 -3.10
C GLY A 146 -6.82 15.34 -3.89
N ASN A 147 -5.55 15.71 -3.93
CA ASN A 147 -5.02 16.73 -4.81
C ASN A 147 -3.79 16.18 -5.54
N GLU A 148 -3.61 16.60 -6.78
CA GLU A 148 -2.41 16.30 -7.55
C GLU A 148 -1.94 17.54 -8.28
N TRP A 149 -0.66 17.81 -8.19
CA TRP A 149 0.02 18.92 -8.85
C TRP A 149 1.00 18.36 -9.87
N THR A 150 0.89 18.85 -11.10
CA THR A 150 1.78 18.53 -12.21
C THR A 150 2.56 19.79 -12.57
N TYR A 151 3.86 19.64 -12.67
CA TYR A 151 4.79 20.73 -12.90
C TYR A 151 5.24 20.76 -14.36
N ASP A 152 5.59 21.94 -14.88
CA ASP A 152 6.07 22.19 -16.24
C ASP A 152 7.36 21.43 -16.59
N TRP A 153 8.18 21.13 -15.59
CA TRP A 153 9.40 20.34 -15.74
C TRP A 153 9.18 18.80 -15.74
N GLY A 154 7.93 18.36 -15.77
CA GLY A 154 7.55 16.97 -15.88
C GLY A 154 7.28 16.26 -14.54
N GLY A 155 7.67 16.82 -13.41
CA GLY A 155 7.38 16.23 -12.10
C GLY A 155 5.90 16.28 -11.72
N TYR A 156 5.45 15.36 -10.89
CA TYR A 156 4.13 15.42 -10.27
C TYR A 156 4.15 14.96 -8.80
N LEU A 157 3.20 15.50 -8.04
CA LEU A 157 2.97 15.17 -6.64
C LEU A 157 1.47 15.03 -6.40
N GLY A 158 1.04 13.86 -5.98
CA GLY A 158 -0.32 13.58 -5.54
C GLY A 158 -0.38 13.38 -4.02
N ILE A 159 -1.49 13.79 -3.42
CA ILE A 159 -1.82 13.52 -2.02
C ILE A 159 -3.27 13.06 -1.98
N ASP A 160 -3.50 11.78 -1.68
CA ASP A 160 -4.82 11.29 -1.35
C ASP A 160 -5.03 11.48 0.15
N TRP A 161 -5.88 12.45 0.52
CA TRP A 161 -6.17 12.78 1.90
C TRP A 161 -6.82 11.63 2.64
N PHE A 162 -7.69 10.93 1.93
CA PHE A 162 -8.38 9.75 2.38
C PHE A 162 -8.65 8.83 1.18
N GLN A 163 -8.45 7.55 1.36
CA GLN A 163 -8.87 6.49 0.46
C GLN A 163 -9.50 5.38 1.27
N GLY A 164 -10.74 5.03 0.98
CA GLY A 164 -11.45 3.92 1.59
C GLY A 164 -11.77 2.85 0.58
N GLY A 165 -12.04 1.64 1.06
CA GLY A 165 -12.33 0.51 0.21
C GLY A 165 -13.60 -0.24 0.60
N ALA A 166 -14.25 -0.84 -0.39
CA ALA A 166 -15.30 -1.85 -0.20
C ALA A 166 -14.76 -3.20 -0.65
N LYS A 167 -14.77 -4.18 0.25
CA LYS A 167 -14.32 -5.54 -0.07
C LYS A 167 -15.24 -6.17 -1.12
N LEU A 168 -14.66 -6.64 -2.23
CA LEU A 168 -15.35 -7.34 -3.31
C LEU A 168 -15.24 -8.86 -3.13
N SER A 169 -14.05 -9.35 -2.79
CA SER A 169 -13.80 -10.77 -2.54
C SER A 169 -12.62 -10.96 -1.61
N GLU A 170 -12.58 -12.10 -0.97
CA GLU A 170 -11.41 -12.54 -0.21
C GLU A 170 -11.16 -14.03 -0.44
N LYS A 171 -9.91 -14.44 -0.28
CA LYS A 171 -9.47 -15.83 -0.29
C LYS A 171 -8.44 -16.01 0.79
N ALA A 172 -8.56 -17.09 1.54
CA ALA A 172 -7.57 -17.50 2.51
C ALA A 172 -7.27 -18.98 2.31
N SER A 173 -6.02 -19.36 2.46
CA SER A 173 -5.59 -20.76 2.47
C SER A 173 -4.53 -20.98 3.53
N ALA A 174 -4.54 -22.17 4.13
CA ALA A 174 -3.52 -22.61 5.06
C ALA A 174 -3.04 -24.00 4.63
N LYS A 175 -1.71 -24.17 4.51
CA LYS A 175 -1.07 -25.42 4.14
C LYS A 175 -0.09 -25.82 5.21
N LEU A 176 -0.20 -27.05 5.73
CA LEU A 176 0.72 -27.56 6.74
C LEU A 176 2.15 -27.65 6.17
N VAL A 177 3.08 -26.99 6.82
CA VAL A 177 4.52 -27.06 6.49
C VAL A 177 5.24 -28.06 7.37
N SER A 178 4.92 -28.06 8.66
CA SER A 178 5.54 -29.00 9.62
C SER A 178 4.62 -29.32 10.78
N GLY A 179 4.86 -30.49 11.42
CA GLY A 179 4.12 -30.93 12.60
C GLY A 179 2.94 -31.84 12.30
N THR A 180 1.99 -31.90 13.24
CA THR A 180 0.81 -32.76 13.13
C THR A 180 -0.42 -31.92 12.94
N GLU A 181 -1.09 -32.12 11.81
CA GLU A 181 -2.34 -31.43 11.51
C GLU A 181 -3.48 -31.96 12.38
N SER A 182 -4.22 -31.04 13.00
CA SER A 182 -5.55 -31.31 13.52
C SER A 182 -6.56 -30.49 12.76
N SER A 183 -7.78 -31.02 12.60
CA SER A 183 -8.88 -30.30 11.94
C SER A 183 -9.18 -28.95 12.63
N ALA A 184 -8.96 -28.89 13.94
CA ALA A 184 -9.17 -27.67 14.72
C ALA A 184 -8.07 -26.61 14.47
N SER A 185 -6.80 -27.00 14.30
CA SER A 185 -5.71 -26.07 14.02
C SER A 185 -5.80 -25.51 12.59
N LYS A 186 -6.16 -26.34 11.63
CA LYS A 186 -6.39 -25.89 10.24
C LYS A 186 -7.56 -24.91 10.16
N ALA A 187 -8.71 -25.25 10.75
CA ALA A 187 -9.88 -24.38 10.76
C ALA A 187 -9.58 -23.02 11.41
N LYS A 188 -8.76 -23.00 12.46
CA LYS A 188 -8.37 -21.77 13.15
C LYS A 188 -7.38 -20.94 12.33
N ALA A 189 -6.44 -21.57 11.61
CA ALA A 189 -5.57 -20.87 10.67
C ALA A 189 -6.37 -20.20 9.55
N GLU A 190 -7.31 -20.91 8.96
CA GLU A 190 -8.21 -20.39 7.94
C GLU A 190 -9.12 -19.26 8.47
N LEU A 191 -9.66 -19.39 9.70
CA LEU A 191 -10.49 -18.36 10.33
C LEU A 191 -9.71 -17.10 10.69
N THR A 192 -8.47 -17.23 11.19
CA THR A 192 -7.64 -16.07 11.55
C THR A 192 -7.30 -15.23 10.31
N SER A 193 -7.21 -15.85 9.14
CA SER A 193 -6.96 -15.17 7.87
C SER A 193 -8.20 -14.50 7.26
N THR A 194 -9.42 -14.88 7.67
CA THR A 194 -10.69 -14.42 7.07
C THR A 194 -11.31 -13.18 7.74
N GLU A 195 -10.80 -12.71 8.86
CA GLU A 195 -11.38 -11.56 9.59
C GLU A 195 -10.89 -10.19 9.11
N VAL A 196 -10.10 -10.12 8.05
CA VAL A 196 -9.57 -8.84 7.58
C VAL A 196 -10.65 -8.03 6.87
N GLN A 197 -10.91 -6.83 7.37
CA GLN A 197 -11.80 -5.87 6.73
C GLN A 197 -11.10 -5.19 5.55
N ALA A 198 -11.89 -4.47 4.72
CA ALA A 198 -11.32 -3.64 3.66
C ALA A 198 -10.31 -2.62 4.22
N PHE A 199 -9.21 -2.44 3.50
CA PHE A 199 -8.17 -1.51 3.90
C PHE A 199 -8.55 -0.08 3.57
N ALA A 200 -8.17 0.83 4.46
CA ALA A 200 -8.28 2.26 4.25
C ALA A 200 -6.92 2.92 4.48
N GLY A 201 -6.72 4.06 3.86
CA GLY A 201 -5.50 4.84 4.02
C GLY A 201 -5.79 6.34 4.14
N VAL A 202 -4.85 7.04 4.73
CA VAL A 202 -4.85 8.49 4.85
C VAL A 202 -3.48 9.04 4.50
N LEU A 203 -3.43 10.27 3.97
CA LEU A 203 -2.18 10.91 3.58
C LEU A 203 -1.30 10.00 2.70
N ILE A 204 -1.89 9.49 1.62
CA ILE A 204 -1.18 8.67 0.65
C ILE A 204 -0.55 9.60 -0.37
N PHE A 205 0.76 9.51 -0.52
CA PHE A 205 1.55 10.33 -1.42
C PHE A 205 1.88 9.53 -2.69
N THR A 206 1.76 10.18 -3.83
CA THR A 206 2.24 9.67 -5.13
C THR A 206 3.16 10.73 -5.72
N PHE A 207 4.36 10.36 -6.12
CA PHE A 207 5.30 11.30 -6.73
C PHE A 207 6.13 10.62 -7.80
N GLY A 208 6.47 11.37 -8.84
CA GLY A 208 7.21 10.84 -9.99
C GLY A 208 7.40 11.86 -11.10
N PHE A 209 7.61 11.32 -12.29
CA PHE A 209 7.88 12.10 -13.50
C PHE A 209 7.00 11.62 -14.65
N GLY A 210 6.55 12.58 -15.47
CA GLY A 210 5.83 12.39 -16.70
C GLY A 210 6.66 12.81 -17.92
N PHE A 211 6.32 12.20 -19.04
CA PHE A 211 6.98 12.38 -20.33
C PHE A 211 5.95 12.61 -21.43
#